data_5a24ad0b68fbf8a745c090695fe9e473
#
_entry.id   5a24ad0b68fbf8a745c090695fe9e473
#
_cell.length_a   1.000
_cell.length_b   1.000
_cell.length_c   1.000
_cell.angle_alpha   90.00
_cell.angle_beta   90.00
_cell.angle_gamma   90.00
#
_symmetry.space_group_name_H-M   'P 1'
#
loop_
_entity.id
_entity.type
_entity.pdbx_description
1 polymer ?
#
loop_
_entity_poly.entity_id
_entity_poly.type
_entity_poly.pdbx_seq_one_letter_code
_entity_poly.pdbx_strand_id
1 'polypeptide(L)'
;MNKKLNTLLRYSELIVYKTYADLRAETERTYLGFLWWVFEPILYMSVFYVFFGLLLKQGTPDYVPFLLVGLTAWQWLKSCLSHGAETILGASGLMQHVFLPKVIFPIILVLTDTVKFLFILVLLFIFLWWYGYSVNITYLALPIVLLIQLLFTMALVFFLAAVVPFLPDLRFVVENILLALFFMSGVMIRSDIVPEAYQHYYYSNPIVILIESYRDILMYNV
;
A
#
# COMPACT_ATOMS: atom_id res chain seq x y z
N MET A 1 -29.56 -24.68 -0.82
CA MET A 1 -29.01 -23.35 -0.51
C MET A 1 -27.99 -23.35 0.63
N ASN A 2 -28.18 -24.16 1.69
CA ASN A 2 -27.30 -24.18 2.87
C ASN A 2 -25.83 -24.67 2.67
N LYS A 3 -25.58 -25.65 1.77
CA LYS A 3 -24.21 -26.18 1.58
C LYS A 3 -23.21 -25.14 1.04
N LYS A 4 -23.61 -24.33 0.04
CA LYS A 4 -22.75 -23.28 -0.53
C LYS A 4 -22.48 -22.15 0.49
N LEU A 5 -23.49 -21.78 1.27
CA LEU A 5 -23.36 -20.76 2.31
C LEU A 5 -22.38 -21.20 3.41
N ASN A 6 -22.48 -22.45 3.87
CA ASN A 6 -21.56 -23.02 4.86
C ASN A 6 -20.12 -23.12 4.33
N THR A 7 -19.94 -23.37 3.04
CA THR A 7 -18.61 -23.38 2.42
C THR A 7 -18.01 -21.97 2.35
N LEU A 8 -18.81 -20.96 1.99
CA LEU A 8 -18.36 -19.57 1.97
C LEU A 8 -18.00 -19.05 3.37
N LEU A 9 -18.81 -19.39 4.39
CA LEU A 9 -18.52 -19.06 5.79
C LEU A 9 -17.21 -19.68 6.28
N ARG A 10 -16.96 -20.94 5.94
CA ARG A 10 -15.68 -21.60 6.27
C ARG A 10 -14.48 -20.94 5.60
N TYR A 11 -14.62 -20.50 4.36
CA TYR A 11 -13.53 -19.77 3.69
C TYR A 11 -13.30 -18.39 4.28
N SER A 12 -14.35 -17.66 4.66
CA SER A 12 -14.19 -16.37 5.33
C SER A 12 -13.53 -16.50 6.70
N GLU A 13 -13.91 -17.50 7.50
CA GLU A 13 -13.26 -17.81 8.78
C GLU A 13 -11.78 -18.18 8.59
N LEU A 14 -11.46 -18.99 7.59
CA LEU A 14 -10.09 -19.36 7.25
C LEU A 14 -9.26 -18.14 6.81
N ILE A 15 -9.83 -17.27 5.99
CA ILE A 15 -9.16 -16.04 5.54
C ILE A 15 -8.82 -15.16 6.75
N VAL A 16 -9.79 -14.90 7.63
CA VAL A 16 -9.58 -14.07 8.83
C VAL A 16 -8.54 -14.70 9.76
N TYR A 17 -8.67 -15.99 10.04
CA TYR A 17 -7.74 -16.70 10.90
C TYR A 17 -6.31 -16.70 10.33
N LYS A 18 -6.16 -16.96 9.03
CA LYS A 18 -4.85 -17.00 8.38
C LYS A 18 -4.23 -15.59 8.31
N THR A 19 -5.03 -14.57 8.03
CA THR A 19 -4.57 -13.16 8.08
C THR A 19 -4.02 -12.82 9.46
N TYR A 20 -4.74 -13.18 10.54
CA TYR A 20 -4.27 -12.95 11.90
C TYR A 20 -2.99 -13.74 12.21
N ALA A 21 -2.94 -15.01 11.80
CA ALA A 21 -1.76 -15.85 12.00
C ALA A 21 -0.53 -15.31 11.25
N ASP A 22 -0.69 -14.78 10.03
CA ASP A 22 0.41 -14.19 9.25
C ASP A 22 0.92 -12.91 9.88
N LEU A 23 0.04 -12.02 10.34
CA LEU A 23 0.41 -10.80 11.08
C LEU A 23 1.20 -11.14 12.35
N ARG A 24 0.73 -12.13 13.09
CA ARG A 24 1.39 -12.58 14.31
C ARG A 24 2.76 -13.21 14.02
N ALA A 25 2.84 -14.08 13.03
CA ALA A 25 4.09 -14.72 12.63
C ALA A 25 5.14 -13.71 12.15
N GLU A 26 4.73 -12.64 11.47
CA GLU A 26 5.62 -11.56 11.05
C GLU A 26 6.19 -10.80 12.24
N THR A 27 5.35 -10.47 13.22
CA THR A 27 5.79 -9.76 14.42
C THR A 27 6.69 -10.62 15.31
N GLU A 28 6.45 -11.93 15.40
CA GLU A 28 7.25 -12.86 16.23
C GLU A 28 8.62 -13.19 15.61
N ARG A 29 8.81 -12.99 14.31
CA ARG A 29 10.08 -13.26 13.60
C ARG A 29 11.16 -12.20 13.79
N THR A 30 10.81 -11.02 14.29
CA THR A 30 11.72 -9.88 14.41
C THR A 30 11.79 -9.39 15.85
N TYR A 31 12.97 -8.94 16.30
CA TYR A 31 13.16 -8.39 17.65
C TYR A 31 12.28 -7.18 17.93
N LEU A 32 12.06 -6.31 16.94
CA LEU A 32 11.23 -5.12 17.07
C LEU A 32 9.74 -5.39 16.80
N GLY A 33 9.40 -6.58 16.28
CA GLY A 33 8.01 -6.96 16.04
C GLY A 33 7.26 -5.94 15.18
N PHE A 34 6.09 -5.53 15.67
CA PHE A 34 5.23 -4.55 15.01
C PHE A 34 5.86 -3.14 14.87
N LEU A 35 6.90 -2.82 15.64
CA LEU A 35 7.57 -1.53 15.55
C LEU A 35 8.21 -1.30 14.19
N TRP A 36 8.55 -2.34 13.44
CA TRP A 36 9.04 -2.21 12.08
C TRP A 36 8.03 -1.49 11.16
N TRP A 37 6.75 -1.69 11.37
CA TRP A 37 5.70 -1.03 10.58
C TRP A 37 5.69 0.50 10.78
N VAL A 38 6.22 0.96 11.91
CA VAL A 38 6.38 2.38 12.23
C VAL A 38 7.75 2.90 11.78
N PHE A 39 8.81 2.12 12.04
CA PHE A 39 10.18 2.54 11.74
C PHE A 39 10.43 2.67 10.24
N GLU A 40 9.91 1.78 9.43
CA GLU A 40 10.13 1.81 7.98
C GLU A 40 9.66 3.13 7.33
N PRO A 41 8.42 3.60 7.51
CA PRO A 41 8.00 4.91 7.03
C PRO A 41 8.84 6.07 7.57
N ILE A 42 9.20 6.03 8.87
CA ILE A 42 10.02 7.07 9.50
C ILE A 42 11.43 7.11 8.88
N LEU A 43 12.04 5.96 8.62
CA LEU A 43 13.35 5.89 7.98
C LEU A 43 13.30 6.46 6.55
N TYR A 44 12.31 6.05 5.75
CA TYR A 44 12.11 6.63 4.41
C TYR A 44 11.94 8.14 4.48
N MET A 45 11.05 8.63 5.35
CA MET A 45 10.85 10.06 5.56
C MET A 45 12.15 10.77 5.94
N SER A 46 12.91 10.21 6.90
CA SER A 46 14.16 10.81 7.37
C SER A 46 15.17 10.96 6.24
N VAL A 47 15.35 9.92 5.43
CA VAL A 47 16.25 9.95 4.28
C VAL A 47 15.83 11.03 3.28
N PHE A 48 14.55 11.06 2.91
CA PHE A 48 14.05 12.02 1.94
C PHE A 48 14.06 13.45 2.48
N TYR A 49 13.73 13.64 3.77
CA TYR A 49 13.80 14.94 4.41
C TYR A 49 15.24 15.49 4.44
N VAL A 50 16.21 14.66 4.82
CA VAL A 50 17.63 15.06 4.81
C VAL A 50 18.07 15.43 3.39
N PHE A 51 17.74 14.60 2.41
CA PHE A 51 18.18 14.81 1.03
C PHE A 51 17.51 16.04 0.38
N PHE A 52 16.18 16.10 0.39
CA PHE A 52 15.44 17.17 -0.28
C PHE A 52 15.26 18.43 0.58
N GLY A 53 15.04 18.26 1.88
CA GLY A 53 14.85 19.38 2.81
C GLY A 53 16.14 20.09 3.17
N LEU A 54 17.15 19.33 3.64
CA LEU A 54 18.38 19.93 4.14
C LEU A 54 19.43 20.15 3.06
N LEU A 55 19.71 19.16 2.21
CA LEU A 55 20.78 19.22 1.21
C LEU A 55 20.38 20.06 -0.01
N LEU A 56 19.22 19.77 -0.60
CA LEU A 56 18.76 20.49 -1.80
C LEU A 56 17.98 21.77 -1.49
N LYS A 57 17.64 22.01 -0.21
CA LYS A 57 16.86 23.18 0.23
C LYS A 57 15.55 23.40 -0.56
N GLN A 58 14.97 22.31 -1.06
CA GLN A 58 13.70 22.33 -1.81
C GLN A 58 12.48 22.17 -0.89
N GLY A 59 12.70 22.05 0.43
CA GLY A 59 11.65 21.81 1.40
C GLY A 59 10.83 23.07 1.70
N THR A 60 9.55 23.06 1.33
CA THR A 60 8.56 23.95 1.95
C THR A 60 8.28 23.44 3.38
N PRO A 61 7.75 24.28 4.30
CA PRO A 61 7.36 23.82 5.64
C PRO A 61 6.49 22.56 5.63
N ASP A 62 5.64 22.41 4.62
CA ASP A 62 4.70 21.29 4.48
C ASP A 62 5.27 20.07 3.73
N TYR A 63 6.57 20.10 3.37
CA TYR A 63 7.16 19.01 2.59
C TYR A 63 7.14 17.65 3.32
N VAL A 64 7.35 17.67 4.64
CA VAL A 64 7.34 16.43 5.45
C VAL A 64 5.95 15.78 5.47
N PRO A 65 4.85 16.48 5.81
CA PRO A 65 3.50 15.93 5.67
C PRO A 65 3.17 15.46 4.26
N PHE A 66 3.50 16.27 3.25
CA PHE A 66 3.32 15.93 1.84
C PHE A 66 3.98 14.59 1.46
N LEU A 67 5.22 14.41 1.88
CA LEU A 67 5.98 13.20 1.62
C LEU A 67 5.40 11.99 2.36
N LEU A 68 5.04 12.15 3.65
CA LEU A 68 4.47 11.08 4.46
C LEU A 68 3.14 10.56 3.92
N VAL A 69 2.24 11.45 3.53
CA VAL A 69 0.95 11.06 2.94
C VAL A 69 1.18 10.26 1.66
N GLY A 70 2.04 10.75 0.76
CA GLY A 70 2.36 10.05 -0.48
C GLY A 70 3.05 8.70 -0.24
N LEU A 71 4.02 8.65 0.68
CA LEU A 71 4.71 7.41 1.03
C LEU A 71 3.78 6.36 1.64
N THR A 72 2.85 6.77 2.51
CA THR A 72 1.92 5.85 3.15
C THR A 72 1.00 5.17 2.12
N ALA A 73 0.41 5.95 1.21
CA ALA A 73 -0.42 5.40 0.14
C ALA A 73 0.39 4.50 -0.82
N TRP A 74 1.59 4.94 -1.21
CA TRP A 74 2.50 4.21 -2.07
C TRP A 74 2.96 2.89 -1.45
N GLN A 75 3.37 2.89 -0.17
CA GLN A 75 3.92 1.72 0.50
C GLN A 75 2.90 0.57 0.58
N TRP A 76 1.63 0.89 0.82
CA TRP A 76 0.57 -0.12 0.78
C TRP A 76 0.44 -0.79 -0.59
N LEU A 77 0.38 0.01 -1.66
CA LEU A 77 0.33 -0.51 -3.03
C LEU A 77 1.56 -1.38 -3.33
N LYS A 78 2.76 -0.84 -3.05
CA LYS A 78 4.03 -1.52 -3.29
C LYS A 78 4.09 -2.85 -2.55
N SER A 79 3.78 -2.87 -1.25
CA SER A 79 3.80 -4.07 -0.42
C SER A 79 2.89 -5.16 -0.98
N CYS A 80 1.64 -4.81 -1.29
CA CYS A 80 0.69 -5.75 -1.88
C CYS A 80 1.16 -6.33 -3.22
N LEU A 81 1.77 -5.52 -4.10
CA LEU A 81 2.22 -5.99 -5.41
C LEU A 81 3.48 -6.86 -5.30
N SER A 82 4.47 -6.45 -4.49
CA SER A 82 5.68 -7.23 -4.24
C SER A 82 5.36 -8.60 -3.65
N HIS A 83 4.61 -8.63 -2.55
CA HIS A 83 4.20 -9.88 -1.92
C HIS A 83 3.24 -10.68 -2.81
N GLY A 84 2.36 -9.99 -3.57
CA GLY A 84 1.42 -10.58 -4.51
C GLY A 84 2.10 -11.40 -5.60
N ALA A 85 3.23 -10.90 -6.12
CA ALA A 85 4.03 -11.59 -7.10
C ALA A 85 4.59 -12.94 -6.60
N GLU A 86 4.82 -13.08 -5.29
CA GLU A 86 5.37 -14.30 -4.69
C GLU A 86 4.32 -15.21 -4.02
N THR A 87 3.08 -14.74 -3.91
CA THR A 87 2.05 -15.35 -3.05
C THR A 87 1.75 -16.81 -3.39
N ILE A 88 1.63 -17.16 -4.68
CA ILE A 88 1.32 -18.54 -5.13
C ILE A 88 2.56 -19.42 -5.04
N LEU A 89 3.72 -18.91 -5.39
CA LEU A 89 4.99 -19.66 -5.31
C LEU A 89 5.30 -19.99 -3.85
N GLY A 90 5.16 -19.03 -2.93
CA GLY A 90 5.37 -19.21 -1.50
C GLY A 90 4.37 -20.16 -0.84
N ALA A 91 3.13 -20.22 -1.36
CA ALA A 91 2.10 -21.13 -0.86
C ALA A 91 2.16 -22.55 -1.46
N SER A 92 3.11 -22.86 -2.37
CA SER A 92 3.19 -24.13 -3.09
C SER A 92 3.23 -25.34 -2.16
N GLY A 93 4.02 -25.28 -1.07
CA GLY A 93 4.09 -26.35 -0.08
C GLY A 93 2.75 -26.60 0.62
N LEU A 94 2.03 -25.55 0.99
CA LEU A 94 0.70 -25.71 1.63
C LEU A 94 -0.34 -26.29 0.66
N MET A 95 -0.30 -25.86 -0.60
CA MET A 95 -1.21 -26.34 -1.65
C MET A 95 -1.05 -27.83 -1.98
N GLN A 96 0.11 -28.43 -1.68
CA GLN A 96 0.33 -29.89 -1.86
C GLN A 96 -0.37 -30.72 -0.79
N HIS A 97 -0.59 -30.15 0.39
CA HIS A 97 -1.16 -30.88 1.53
C HIS A 97 -2.64 -30.59 1.78
N VAL A 98 -3.14 -29.43 1.31
CA VAL A 98 -4.52 -29.02 1.58
C VAL A 98 -5.19 -28.52 0.29
N PHE A 99 -6.38 -29.04 0.00
CA PHE A 99 -7.16 -28.66 -1.16
C PHE A 99 -7.87 -27.32 -0.89
N LEU A 100 -7.21 -26.21 -1.23
CA LEU A 100 -7.74 -24.85 -1.08
C LEU A 100 -7.85 -24.16 -2.43
N PRO A 101 -8.92 -23.37 -2.68
CA PRO A 101 -8.99 -22.51 -3.85
C PRO A 101 -7.82 -21.53 -3.86
N LYS A 102 -7.05 -21.48 -4.96
CA LYS A 102 -5.84 -20.64 -5.10
C LYS A 102 -6.14 -19.16 -4.90
N VAL A 103 -7.37 -18.73 -5.17
CA VAL A 103 -7.85 -17.35 -5.00
C VAL A 103 -7.76 -16.86 -3.55
N ILE A 104 -7.78 -17.76 -2.57
CA ILE A 104 -7.74 -17.41 -1.14
C ILE A 104 -6.39 -16.75 -0.76
N PHE A 105 -5.27 -17.20 -1.35
CA PHE A 105 -3.95 -16.72 -0.99
C PHE A 105 -3.74 -15.23 -1.32
N PRO A 106 -4.05 -14.73 -2.52
CA PRO A 106 -4.00 -13.29 -2.80
C PRO A 106 -4.93 -12.46 -1.91
N ILE A 107 -6.12 -12.97 -1.57
CA ILE A 107 -7.05 -12.29 -0.67
C ILE A 107 -6.45 -12.14 0.73
N ILE A 108 -5.92 -13.23 1.31
CA ILE A 108 -5.27 -13.20 2.63
C ILE A 108 -4.14 -12.18 2.64
N LEU A 109 -3.30 -12.20 1.61
CA LEU A 109 -2.16 -11.30 1.48
C LEU A 109 -2.60 -9.83 1.45
N VAL A 110 -3.55 -9.47 0.58
CA VAL A 110 -4.03 -8.09 0.49
C VAL A 110 -4.67 -7.65 1.80
N LEU A 111 -5.43 -8.53 2.48
CA LEU A 111 -6.00 -8.20 3.79
C LEU A 111 -4.92 -8.02 4.86
N THR A 112 -3.88 -8.84 4.88
CA THR A 112 -2.74 -8.72 5.80
C THR A 112 -2.05 -7.37 5.64
N ASP A 113 -1.70 -7.00 4.40
CA ASP A 113 -1.05 -5.72 4.11
C ASP A 113 -2.01 -4.53 4.32
N THR A 114 -3.31 -4.71 4.11
CA THR A 114 -4.32 -3.68 4.42
C THR A 114 -4.41 -3.41 5.92
N VAL A 115 -4.38 -4.44 6.77
CA VAL A 115 -4.38 -4.25 8.23
C VAL A 115 -3.14 -3.46 8.68
N LYS A 116 -1.96 -3.78 8.16
CA LYS A 116 -0.73 -3.02 8.41
C LYS A 116 -0.86 -1.56 7.97
N PHE A 117 -1.37 -1.36 6.77
CA PHE A 117 -1.61 -0.02 6.23
C PHE A 117 -2.57 0.80 7.11
N LEU A 118 -3.69 0.20 7.57
CA LEU A 118 -4.63 0.89 8.47
C LEU A 118 -3.97 1.32 9.78
N PHE A 119 -3.07 0.50 10.31
CA PHE A 119 -2.29 0.86 11.48
C PHE A 119 -1.37 2.07 11.21
N ILE A 120 -0.65 2.06 10.07
CA ILE A 120 0.20 3.18 9.65
C ILE A 120 -0.64 4.44 9.37
N LEU A 121 -1.82 4.28 8.79
CA LEU A 121 -2.75 5.39 8.51
C LEU A 121 -3.20 6.09 9.81
N VAL A 122 -3.49 5.33 10.87
CA VAL A 122 -3.81 5.91 12.20
C VAL A 122 -2.63 6.72 12.73
N LEU A 123 -1.41 6.21 12.60
CA LEU A 123 -0.21 6.94 13.01
C LEU A 123 0.01 8.21 12.17
N LEU A 124 -0.27 8.15 10.87
CA LEU A 124 -0.24 9.32 9.99
C LEU A 124 -1.25 10.38 10.44
N PHE A 125 -2.47 9.99 10.85
CA PHE A 125 -3.45 10.95 11.38
C PHE A 125 -2.95 11.64 12.64
N ILE A 126 -2.41 10.89 13.59
CA ILE A 126 -1.84 11.44 14.82
C ILE A 126 -0.72 12.44 14.49
N PHE A 127 0.16 12.10 13.55
CA PHE A 127 1.22 12.97 13.09
C PHE A 127 0.69 14.26 12.44
N LEU A 128 -0.28 14.15 11.52
CA LEU A 128 -0.87 15.32 10.84
C LEU A 128 -1.55 16.26 11.83
N TRP A 129 -2.28 15.73 12.82
CA TRP A 129 -2.91 16.54 13.87
C TRP A 129 -1.88 17.25 14.73
N TRP A 130 -0.79 16.59 15.08
CA TRP A 130 0.30 17.24 15.82
C TRP A 130 0.98 18.32 14.98
N TYR A 131 1.07 18.12 13.67
CA TYR A 131 1.66 19.09 12.75
C TYR A 131 0.77 20.32 12.51
N GLY A 132 -0.51 20.27 12.88
CA GLY A 132 -1.48 21.37 12.79
C GLY A 132 -2.56 21.22 11.73
N TYR A 133 -2.63 20.08 11.03
CA TYR A 133 -3.72 19.79 10.11
C TYR A 133 -4.97 19.40 10.88
N SER A 134 -6.09 20.10 10.66
CA SER A 134 -7.35 19.84 11.34
C SER A 134 -8.20 18.82 10.57
N VAL A 135 -8.92 17.99 11.31
CA VAL A 135 -9.92 17.09 10.71
C VAL A 135 -11.06 17.93 10.14
N ASN A 136 -11.39 17.69 8.88
CA ASN A 136 -12.50 18.36 8.19
C ASN A 136 -13.51 17.35 7.63
N ILE A 137 -14.63 17.84 7.11
CA ILE A 137 -15.69 17.01 6.50
C ILE A 137 -15.17 16.18 5.30
N THR A 138 -14.10 16.64 4.63
CA THR A 138 -13.42 15.93 3.53
C THR A 138 -12.92 14.54 3.93
N TYR A 139 -12.63 14.31 5.23
CA TYR A 139 -12.25 12.99 5.73
C TYR A 139 -13.32 11.92 5.51
N LEU A 140 -14.59 12.31 5.30
CA LEU A 140 -15.65 11.37 4.93
C LEU A 140 -15.47 10.75 3.52
N ALA A 141 -14.67 11.39 2.66
CA ALA A 141 -14.33 10.84 1.35
C ALA A 141 -13.21 9.78 1.42
N LEU A 142 -12.44 9.74 2.51
CA LEU A 142 -11.31 8.82 2.67
C LEU A 142 -11.71 7.34 2.51
N PRO A 143 -12.80 6.82 3.10
CA PRO A 143 -13.23 5.43 2.88
C PRO A 143 -13.46 5.09 1.41
N ILE A 144 -13.91 6.06 0.61
CA ILE A 144 -14.14 5.86 -0.83
C ILE A 144 -12.80 5.71 -1.55
N VAL A 145 -11.82 6.58 -1.26
CA VAL A 145 -10.47 6.50 -1.84
C VAL A 145 -9.77 5.20 -1.42
N LEU A 146 -9.89 4.82 -0.15
CA LEU A 146 -9.38 3.55 0.37
C LEU A 146 -9.98 2.35 -0.37
N LEU A 147 -11.28 2.36 -0.62
CA LEU A 147 -11.97 1.29 -1.35
C LEU A 147 -11.51 1.22 -2.81
N ILE A 148 -11.39 2.37 -3.48
CA ILE A 148 -10.90 2.44 -4.87
C ILE A 148 -9.47 1.88 -4.95
N GLN A 149 -8.59 2.30 -4.05
CA GLN A 149 -7.22 1.80 -4.00
C GLN A 149 -7.18 0.30 -3.68
N LEU A 150 -7.98 -0.18 -2.74
CA LEU A 150 -8.07 -1.61 -2.42
C LEU A 150 -8.49 -2.44 -3.64
N LEU A 151 -9.53 -2.01 -4.36
CA LEU A 151 -10.01 -2.71 -5.55
C LEU A 151 -8.97 -2.69 -6.69
N PHE A 152 -8.33 -1.54 -6.90
CA PHE A 152 -7.24 -1.39 -7.87
C PHE A 152 -6.06 -2.30 -7.55
N THR A 153 -5.60 -2.26 -6.30
CA THR A 153 -4.49 -3.10 -5.80
C THR A 153 -4.85 -4.58 -5.91
N MET A 154 -6.07 -4.97 -5.50
CA MET A 154 -6.53 -6.36 -5.58
C MET A 154 -6.55 -6.86 -7.03
N ALA A 155 -7.01 -6.07 -7.98
CA ALA A 155 -7.00 -6.43 -9.40
C ALA A 155 -5.58 -6.71 -9.91
N LEU A 156 -4.61 -5.86 -9.57
CA LEU A 156 -3.20 -6.04 -9.94
C LEU A 156 -2.58 -7.26 -9.26
N VAL A 157 -2.86 -7.47 -7.97
CA VAL A 157 -2.37 -8.64 -7.22
C VAL A 157 -2.91 -9.95 -7.81
N PHE A 158 -4.19 -10.00 -8.17
CA PHE A 158 -4.76 -11.19 -8.83
C PHE A 158 -4.12 -11.45 -10.18
N PHE A 159 -3.86 -10.41 -10.95
CA PHE A 159 -3.15 -10.52 -12.22
C PHE A 159 -1.74 -11.12 -12.01
N LEU A 160 -0.96 -10.55 -11.07
CA LEU A 160 0.38 -11.06 -10.76
C LEU A 160 0.35 -12.49 -10.23
N ALA A 161 -0.56 -12.81 -9.31
CA ALA A 161 -0.72 -14.15 -8.76
C ALA A 161 -1.09 -15.19 -9.83
N ALA A 162 -1.77 -14.77 -10.90
CA ALA A 162 -2.11 -15.66 -12.02
C ALA A 162 -0.93 -15.87 -12.97
N VAL A 163 -0.10 -14.86 -13.22
CA VAL A 163 0.93 -14.89 -14.27
C VAL A 163 2.30 -15.34 -13.75
N VAL A 164 2.71 -14.87 -12.57
CA VAL A 164 4.06 -15.13 -12.01
C VAL A 164 4.37 -16.63 -11.83
N PRO A 165 3.42 -17.52 -11.45
CA PRO A 165 3.72 -18.96 -11.39
C PRO A 165 4.19 -19.58 -12.70
N PHE A 166 3.81 -19.01 -13.85
CA PHE A 166 4.25 -19.46 -15.17
C PHE A 166 5.56 -18.80 -15.62
N LEU A 167 5.84 -17.60 -15.12
CA LEU A 167 7.00 -16.80 -15.45
C LEU A 167 7.63 -16.23 -14.14
N PRO A 168 8.38 -17.05 -13.38
CA PRO A 168 8.91 -16.65 -12.05
C PRO A 168 9.80 -15.40 -12.07
N ASP A 169 10.45 -15.12 -13.19
CA ASP A 169 11.33 -13.95 -13.34
C ASP A 169 10.55 -12.63 -13.37
N LEU A 170 9.23 -12.68 -13.62
CA LEU A 170 8.37 -11.50 -13.57
C LEU A 170 8.41 -10.80 -12.20
N ARG A 171 8.68 -11.49 -11.10
CA ARG A 171 8.85 -10.86 -9.78
C ARG A 171 9.93 -9.80 -9.79
N PHE A 172 11.06 -10.05 -10.46
CA PHE A 172 12.16 -9.07 -10.58
C PHE A 172 11.75 -7.88 -11.47
N VAL A 173 10.96 -8.15 -12.51
CA VAL A 173 10.42 -7.09 -13.39
C VAL A 173 9.45 -6.22 -12.62
N VAL A 174 8.57 -6.81 -11.79
CA VAL A 174 7.63 -6.09 -10.93
C VAL A 174 8.35 -5.14 -9.98
N GLU A 175 9.42 -5.60 -9.30
CA GLU A 175 10.20 -4.76 -8.39
C GLU A 175 10.83 -3.57 -9.11
N ASN A 176 11.38 -3.77 -10.32
CA ASN A 176 11.96 -2.69 -11.12
C ASN A 176 10.89 -1.72 -11.64
N ILE A 177 9.71 -2.22 -12.04
CA ILE A 177 8.58 -1.37 -12.43
C ILE A 177 8.09 -0.55 -11.24
N LEU A 178 7.96 -1.15 -10.05
CA LEU A 178 7.58 -0.44 -8.83
C LEU A 178 8.60 0.65 -8.49
N LEU A 179 9.89 0.39 -8.63
CA LEU A 179 10.91 1.42 -8.44
C LEU A 179 10.75 2.59 -9.42
N ALA A 180 10.52 2.32 -10.70
CA ALA A 180 10.27 3.36 -11.70
C ALA A 180 8.98 4.13 -11.40
N LEU A 181 7.88 3.43 -11.08
CA LEU A 181 6.60 4.02 -10.73
C LEU A 181 6.68 4.90 -9.48
N PHE A 182 7.52 4.57 -8.50
CA PHE A 182 7.75 5.39 -7.32
C PHE A 182 8.15 6.83 -7.68
N PHE A 183 9.10 6.98 -8.60
CA PHE A 183 9.54 8.30 -9.07
C PHE A 183 8.51 8.97 -9.98
N MET A 184 7.71 8.20 -10.71
CA MET A 184 6.75 8.73 -11.69
C MET A 184 5.35 8.97 -11.11
N SER A 185 5.09 8.60 -9.84
CA SER A 185 3.74 8.65 -9.24
C SER A 185 3.53 9.84 -8.30
N GLY A 186 4.39 10.86 -8.36
CA GLY A 186 4.19 12.07 -7.57
C GLY A 186 4.37 11.89 -6.06
N VAL A 187 4.97 10.77 -5.60
CA VAL A 187 5.25 10.57 -4.18
C VAL A 187 6.14 11.69 -3.64
N MET A 188 7.17 12.05 -4.41
CA MET A 188 8.21 13.02 -4.03
C MET A 188 8.04 14.38 -4.70
N ILE A 189 7.36 14.44 -5.83
CA ILE A 189 7.26 15.61 -6.69
C ILE A 189 5.83 16.14 -6.64
N ARG A 190 5.68 17.44 -6.45
CA ARG A 190 4.37 18.10 -6.49
C ARG A 190 3.93 18.27 -7.93
N SER A 191 2.63 18.16 -8.17
CA SER A 191 2.02 18.31 -9.49
C SER A 191 2.23 19.69 -10.12
N ASP A 192 2.36 20.73 -9.29
CA ASP A 192 2.59 22.12 -9.73
C ASP A 192 3.98 22.34 -10.39
N ILE A 193 4.94 21.44 -10.14
CA ILE A 193 6.28 21.50 -10.73
C ILE A 193 6.30 20.84 -12.12
N VAL A 194 5.29 20.01 -12.44
CA VAL A 194 5.23 19.30 -13.71
C VAL A 194 4.87 20.29 -14.84
N PRO A 195 5.71 20.43 -15.91
CA PRO A 195 5.39 21.32 -17.01
C PRO A 195 4.04 20.98 -17.66
N GLU A 196 3.28 21.99 -18.08
CA GLU A 196 1.93 21.84 -18.65
C GLU A 196 1.88 20.83 -19.79
N ALA A 197 2.91 20.78 -20.64
CA ALA A 197 3.02 19.82 -21.74
C ALA A 197 3.00 18.35 -21.31
N TYR A 198 3.38 18.05 -20.07
CA TYR A 198 3.48 16.69 -19.52
C TYR A 198 2.38 16.38 -18.50
N GLN A 199 1.57 17.35 -18.09
CA GLN A 199 0.51 17.13 -17.10
C GLN A 199 -0.50 16.07 -17.53
N HIS A 200 -0.86 16.03 -18.82
CA HIS A 200 -1.77 15.00 -19.32
C HIS A 200 -1.24 13.58 -19.12
N TYR A 201 0.06 13.35 -19.36
CA TYR A 201 0.70 12.05 -19.12
C TYR A 201 0.83 11.74 -17.62
N TYR A 202 1.13 12.76 -16.82
CA TYR A 202 1.24 12.62 -15.37
C TYR A 202 -0.09 12.16 -14.75
N TYR A 203 -1.19 12.83 -15.08
CA TYR A 203 -2.53 12.46 -14.60
C TYR A 203 -3.14 11.23 -15.29
N SER A 204 -2.54 10.70 -16.35
CA SER A 204 -2.92 9.40 -16.91
C SER A 204 -2.49 8.23 -16.02
N ASN A 205 -1.58 8.45 -15.08
CA ASN A 205 -1.16 7.46 -14.10
C ASN A 205 -2.18 7.38 -12.94
N PRO A 206 -2.92 6.27 -12.76
CA PRO A 206 -3.92 6.16 -11.71
C PRO A 206 -3.33 6.26 -10.30
N ILE A 207 -2.05 5.94 -10.12
CA ILE A 207 -1.38 6.03 -8.83
C ILE A 207 -1.18 7.49 -8.42
N VAL A 208 -0.91 8.39 -9.37
CA VAL A 208 -0.84 9.84 -9.11
C VAL A 208 -2.16 10.34 -8.57
N ILE A 209 -3.27 9.99 -9.25
CA ILE A 209 -4.61 10.42 -8.84
C ILE A 209 -4.94 9.92 -7.43
N LEU A 210 -4.60 8.67 -7.12
CA LEU A 210 -4.80 8.11 -5.78
C LEU A 210 -4.00 8.90 -4.72
N ILE A 211 -2.71 9.12 -4.95
CA ILE A 211 -1.84 9.83 -3.99
C ILE A 211 -2.31 11.28 -3.80
N GLU A 212 -2.68 11.96 -4.87
CA GLU A 212 -3.19 13.33 -4.76
C GLU A 212 -4.54 13.37 -4.04
N SER A 213 -5.44 12.43 -4.30
CA SER A 213 -6.70 12.33 -3.54
C SER A 213 -6.49 12.19 -2.03
N TYR A 214 -5.45 11.45 -1.59
CA TYR A 214 -5.11 11.42 -0.16
C TYR A 214 -4.63 12.78 0.35
N ARG A 215 -3.83 13.51 -0.43
CA ARG A 215 -3.35 14.85 -0.06
C ARG A 215 -4.46 15.88 -0.01
N ASP A 216 -5.35 15.83 -1.00
CA ASP A 216 -6.52 16.73 -1.08
C ASP A 216 -7.39 16.56 0.17
N ILE A 217 -7.68 15.33 0.56
CA ILE A 217 -8.49 15.02 1.74
C ILE A 217 -7.77 15.35 3.05
N LEU A 218 -6.49 14.99 3.18
CA LEU A 218 -5.79 15.02 4.47
C LEU A 218 -5.05 16.33 4.74
N MET A 219 -4.67 17.08 3.70
CA MET A 219 -3.84 18.29 3.83
C MET A 219 -4.53 19.54 3.31
N TYR A 220 -5.19 19.43 2.14
CA TYR A 220 -5.71 20.62 1.45
C TYR A 220 -7.20 20.85 1.71
N ASN A 221 -7.92 19.86 2.26
CA ASN A 221 -9.36 19.94 2.57
C ASN A 221 -10.24 20.25 1.34
N VAL A 222 -9.91 19.65 0.20
CA VAL A 222 -10.62 19.81 -1.09
C VAL A 222 -11.35 18.50 -1.45
#